data_0319efce7bb8e170d8b3e69622924b2f
#
_entry.id   0319efce7bb8e170d8b3e69622924b2f
#
_cell.length_a   1.000
_cell.length_b   1.000
_cell.length_c   1.000
_cell.angle_alpha   90.00
_cell.angle_beta   90.00
_cell.angle_gamma   90.00
#
_symmetry.space_group_name_H-M   'P 1'
#
loop_
_entity.id
_entity.type
_entity.pdbx_description
1 polymer ?
#
loop_
_entity_poly.entity_id
_entity_poly.type
_entity_poly.pdbx_seq_one_letter_code
_entity_poly.pdbx_strand_id
1 'polypeptide(L)'
;MKTILCAVLAVMLGAAHALAADDALGPTANAAFLADNAKKPGTVTRPSGLQYRVLRTGFGRRPAPGDIVRLFYNIHLVNGTLVDSTTPTLPASLAMDTVTMRGLSEALQLMHEGDRWQLVVPTALAFGVKGQGAAIPPSQTLVFDVTLVSAAPPQPGQTVGENPFSVWSNGREAGGAITIHP
;
A
#
# COMPACT_ATOMS: atom_id res chain seq x y z
N MET A 1 35.66 36.26 28.53
CA MET A 1 34.58 35.36 28.94
C MET A 1 33.32 35.54 28.07
N LYS A 2 33.47 35.65 26.74
CA LYS A 2 32.31 35.81 25.79
C LYS A 2 32.25 34.78 24.65
N THR A 3 33.14 33.80 24.61
CA THR A 3 33.27 32.86 23.49
C THR A 3 32.76 31.42 23.76
N ILE A 4 32.31 31.13 24.99
CA ILE A 4 31.86 29.76 25.34
C ILE A 4 30.34 29.58 25.21
N LEU A 5 29.54 30.66 25.08
CA LEU A 5 28.09 30.60 25.07
C LEU A 5 27.47 30.23 23.69
N CYS A 6 28.24 30.39 22.59
CA CYS A 6 27.70 30.06 21.25
C CYS A 6 27.84 28.56 20.86
N ALA A 7 28.73 27.81 21.49
CA ALA A 7 28.95 26.40 21.13
C ALA A 7 27.88 25.45 21.71
N VAL A 8 27.23 25.82 22.82
CA VAL A 8 26.21 24.99 23.47
C VAL A 8 24.85 25.12 22.78
N LEU A 9 24.58 26.23 22.12
CA LEU A 9 23.29 26.44 21.42
C LEU A 9 23.18 25.68 20.10
N ALA A 10 24.29 25.42 19.43
CA ALA A 10 24.33 24.69 18.14
C ALA A 10 24.10 23.17 18.31
N VAL A 11 24.47 22.60 19.46
CA VAL A 11 24.29 21.15 19.73
C VAL A 11 22.81 20.81 20.05
N MET A 12 22.06 21.75 20.64
CA MET A 12 20.65 21.53 20.97
C MET A 12 19.72 21.60 19.74
N LEU A 13 20.12 22.28 18.66
CA LEU A 13 19.30 22.35 17.44
C LEU A 13 19.37 21.08 16.59
N GLY A 14 20.48 20.31 16.71
CA GLY A 14 20.64 19.04 15.98
C GLY A 14 19.81 17.88 16.53
N ALA A 15 19.56 17.86 17.84
CA ALA A 15 18.79 16.80 18.48
C ALA A 15 17.27 16.90 18.23
N ALA A 16 16.75 18.12 18.05
CA ALA A 16 15.34 18.32 17.78
C ALA A 16 14.89 17.84 16.38
N HIS A 17 15.80 17.85 15.39
CA HIS A 17 15.49 17.37 14.05
C HIS A 17 15.51 15.84 13.92
N ALA A 18 16.30 15.14 14.73
CA ALA A 18 16.32 13.67 14.74
C ALA A 18 15.06 13.08 15.38
N LEU A 19 14.50 13.73 16.41
CA LEU A 19 13.27 13.30 17.06
C LEU A 19 12.03 13.54 16.20
N ALA A 20 12.04 14.55 15.34
CA ALA A 20 10.89 14.83 14.44
C ALA A 20 10.79 13.86 13.26
N ALA A 21 11.89 13.24 12.82
CA ALA A 21 11.87 12.26 11.73
C ALA A 21 11.34 10.89 12.16
N ASP A 22 11.62 10.46 13.38
CA ASP A 22 11.10 9.21 13.96
C ASP A 22 9.59 9.31 14.27
N ASP A 23 9.07 10.51 14.52
CA ASP A 23 7.64 10.73 14.84
C ASP A 23 6.75 10.72 13.58
N ALA A 24 7.30 10.99 12.39
CA ALA A 24 6.53 11.06 11.13
C ALA A 24 5.95 9.70 10.67
N LEU A 25 6.45 8.60 11.17
CA LEU A 25 5.97 7.23 10.92
C LEU A 25 5.51 6.52 12.20
N GLY A 26 5.48 7.23 13.32
CA GLY A 26 5.01 6.69 14.59
C GLY A 26 3.51 6.36 14.58
N PRO A 27 3.02 5.62 15.59
CA PRO A 27 1.60 5.25 15.70
C PRO A 27 0.68 6.46 15.70
N THR A 28 1.09 7.55 16.35
CA THR A 28 0.32 8.83 16.42
C THR A 28 0.18 9.46 15.03
N ALA A 29 1.25 9.50 14.24
CA ALA A 29 1.22 10.05 12.88
C ALA A 29 0.33 9.21 11.96
N ASN A 30 0.40 7.88 12.05
CA ASN A 30 -0.46 6.96 11.30
C ASN A 30 -1.94 7.14 11.66
N ALA A 31 -2.27 7.26 12.96
CA ALA A 31 -3.63 7.49 13.43
C ALA A 31 -4.16 8.86 13.00
N ALA A 32 -3.36 9.91 13.12
CA ALA A 32 -3.70 11.26 12.67
C ALA A 32 -3.97 11.30 11.16
N PHE A 33 -3.12 10.65 10.35
CA PHE A 33 -3.30 10.54 8.91
C PHE A 33 -4.65 9.90 8.55
N LEU A 34 -5.00 8.78 9.19
CA LEU A 34 -6.30 8.11 8.98
C LEU A 34 -7.47 9.02 9.34
N ALA A 35 -7.40 9.70 10.51
CA ALA A 35 -8.45 10.59 10.96
C ALA A 35 -8.65 11.79 10.02
N ASP A 36 -7.56 12.36 9.50
CA ASP A 36 -7.62 13.49 8.57
C ASP A 36 -8.02 13.08 7.18
N ASN A 37 -7.58 11.91 6.72
CA ASN A 37 -8.00 11.38 5.41
C ASN A 37 -9.50 11.07 5.38
N ALA A 38 -10.08 10.58 6.47
CA ALA A 38 -11.52 10.33 6.57
C ALA A 38 -12.39 11.59 6.37
N LYS A 39 -11.85 12.78 6.69
CA LYS A 39 -12.54 14.08 6.53
C LYS A 39 -12.44 14.63 5.11
N LYS A 40 -11.55 14.10 4.26
CA LYS A 40 -11.36 14.62 2.89
C LYS A 40 -12.60 14.36 2.05
N PRO A 41 -13.02 15.33 1.22
CA PRO A 41 -14.15 15.17 0.32
C PRO A 41 -14.01 13.92 -0.57
N GLY A 42 -15.09 13.15 -0.69
CA GLY A 42 -15.13 11.93 -1.50
C GLY A 42 -14.47 10.71 -0.88
N THR A 43 -13.93 10.81 0.34
CA THR A 43 -13.42 9.65 1.07
C THR A 43 -14.57 8.84 1.66
N VAL A 44 -14.56 7.56 1.40
CA VAL A 44 -15.46 6.57 1.99
C VAL A 44 -14.67 5.71 2.98
N THR A 45 -15.18 5.60 4.20
CA THR A 45 -14.61 4.72 5.24
C THR A 45 -15.48 3.48 5.38
N ARG A 46 -14.89 2.29 5.24
CA ARG A 46 -15.57 1.00 5.40
C ARG A 46 -15.62 0.58 6.88
N PRO A 47 -16.55 -0.31 7.26
CA PRO A 47 -16.56 -0.88 8.61
C PRO A 47 -15.27 -1.59 9.02
N SER A 48 -14.51 -2.11 8.06
CA SER A 48 -13.18 -2.71 8.27
C SER A 48 -12.10 -1.68 8.67
N GLY A 49 -12.37 -0.39 8.47
CA GLY A 49 -11.42 0.70 8.61
C GLY A 49 -10.70 1.07 7.30
N LEU A 50 -10.86 0.30 6.22
CA LEU A 50 -10.38 0.68 4.90
C LEU A 50 -10.99 2.00 4.48
N GLN A 51 -10.15 2.93 3.99
CA GLN A 51 -10.62 4.17 3.40
C GLN A 51 -10.27 4.19 1.92
N TYR A 52 -11.19 4.67 1.10
CA TYR A 52 -10.92 4.84 -0.32
C TYR A 52 -11.56 6.09 -0.89
N ARG A 53 -11.00 6.57 -1.99
CA ARG A 53 -11.53 7.65 -2.79
C ARG A 53 -11.46 7.25 -4.26
N VAL A 54 -12.59 7.34 -4.95
CA VAL A 54 -12.67 7.09 -6.39
C VAL A 54 -12.09 8.29 -7.11
N LEU A 55 -11.01 8.09 -7.87
CA LEU A 55 -10.36 9.13 -8.69
C LEU A 55 -10.85 9.09 -10.14
N ARG A 56 -11.18 7.90 -10.63
CA ARG A 56 -11.80 7.65 -11.93
C ARG A 56 -12.70 6.44 -11.84
N THR A 57 -13.90 6.55 -12.39
CA THR A 57 -14.86 5.44 -12.44
C THR A 57 -14.66 4.63 -13.72
N GLY A 58 -14.51 3.33 -13.57
CA GLY A 58 -14.55 2.34 -14.63
C GLY A 58 -15.95 1.75 -14.79
N PHE A 59 -16.19 1.05 -15.89
CA PHE A 59 -17.50 0.47 -16.24
C PHE A 59 -17.41 -1.02 -16.60
N GLY A 60 -16.22 -1.63 -16.46
CA GLY A 60 -16.02 -3.05 -16.71
C GLY A 60 -16.57 -3.96 -15.60
N ARG A 61 -16.24 -5.23 -15.66
CA ARG A 61 -16.70 -6.18 -14.64
C ARG A 61 -15.97 -5.95 -13.31
N ARG A 62 -16.58 -6.46 -12.24
CA ARG A 62 -15.92 -6.56 -10.94
C ARG A 62 -15.13 -7.85 -10.83
N PRO A 63 -13.96 -7.83 -10.17
CA PRO A 63 -13.25 -9.05 -9.83
C PRO A 63 -14.12 -9.99 -8.97
N ALA A 64 -14.11 -11.26 -9.34
CA ALA A 64 -14.69 -12.33 -8.54
C ALA A 64 -13.60 -13.11 -7.80
N PRO A 65 -13.90 -13.86 -6.74
CA PRO A 65 -12.99 -14.84 -6.18
C PRO A 65 -12.45 -15.77 -7.27
N GLY A 66 -11.14 -16.06 -7.24
CA GLY A 66 -10.48 -16.88 -8.25
C GLY A 66 -10.07 -16.16 -9.53
N ASP A 67 -10.53 -14.93 -9.77
CA ASP A 67 -10.08 -14.16 -10.95
C ASP A 67 -8.60 -13.79 -10.86
N ILE A 68 -7.99 -13.62 -12.03
CA ILE A 68 -6.71 -12.95 -12.17
C ILE A 68 -6.99 -11.49 -12.49
N VAL A 69 -6.47 -10.59 -11.66
CA VAL A 69 -6.54 -9.15 -11.85
C VAL A 69 -5.23 -8.59 -12.36
N ARG A 70 -5.32 -7.63 -13.27
CA ARG A 70 -4.16 -6.84 -13.72
C ARG A 70 -4.36 -5.41 -13.23
N LEU A 71 -3.33 -4.86 -12.57
CA LEU A 71 -3.43 -3.53 -12.00
C LEU A 71 -2.10 -2.78 -12.06
N PHE A 72 -2.20 -1.47 -12.16
CA PHE A 72 -1.11 -0.56 -11.83
C PHE A 72 -1.27 -0.07 -10.41
N TYR A 73 -0.18 0.07 -9.70
CA TYR A 73 -0.19 0.63 -8.34
C TYR A 73 1.06 1.44 -8.02
N ASN A 74 0.91 2.34 -7.08
CA ASN A 74 1.98 2.95 -6.30
C ASN A 74 1.63 2.82 -4.82
N ILE A 75 2.61 2.49 -3.99
CA ILE A 75 2.45 2.33 -2.54
C ILE A 75 3.34 3.32 -1.83
N HIS A 76 2.78 4.10 -0.93
CA HIS A 76 3.50 5.08 -0.13
C HIS A 76 3.23 4.84 1.36
N LEU A 77 4.20 5.21 2.19
CA LEU A 77 3.99 5.44 3.62
C LEU A 77 3.24 6.77 3.83
N VAL A 78 2.74 7.00 5.05
CA VAL A 78 1.99 8.22 5.38
C VAL A 78 2.81 9.50 5.24
N ASN A 79 4.13 9.42 5.30
CA ASN A 79 5.06 10.54 5.07
C ASN A 79 5.38 10.79 3.58
N GLY A 80 4.75 10.03 2.66
CA GLY A 80 4.95 10.13 1.22
C GLY A 80 6.12 9.32 0.66
N THR A 81 6.87 8.59 1.48
CA THR A 81 7.93 7.70 0.98
C THR A 81 7.36 6.61 0.10
N LEU A 82 7.83 6.51 -1.15
CA LEU A 82 7.47 5.44 -2.07
C LEU A 82 8.09 4.12 -1.58
N VAL A 83 7.23 3.12 -1.42
CA VAL A 83 7.62 1.77 -0.98
C VAL A 83 7.79 0.83 -2.16
N ASP A 84 6.80 0.86 -3.07
CA ASP A 84 6.77 -0.01 -4.24
C ASP A 84 5.86 0.57 -5.32
N SER A 85 6.11 0.20 -6.58
CA SER A 85 5.29 0.62 -7.72
C SER A 85 5.43 -0.30 -8.91
N THR A 86 4.39 -0.41 -9.70
CA THR A 86 4.49 -0.99 -11.04
C THR A 86 5.16 -0.01 -12.00
N THR A 87 5.80 -0.55 -13.03
CA THR A 87 6.25 0.30 -14.15
C THR A 87 5.05 0.80 -14.97
N PRO A 88 5.15 1.96 -15.65
CA PRO A 88 4.03 2.50 -16.42
C PRO A 88 3.53 1.61 -17.56
N THR A 89 4.35 0.68 -18.01
CA THR A 89 4.06 -0.19 -19.18
C THR A 89 3.71 -1.62 -18.82
N LEU A 90 4.00 -2.05 -17.59
CA LEU A 90 3.80 -3.43 -17.15
C LEU A 90 2.96 -3.49 -15.88
N PRO A 91 1.65 -3.80 -16.00
CA PRO A 91 0.80 -4.00 -14.84
C PRO A 91 1.19 -5.28 -14.09
N ALA A 92 1.02 -5.28 -12.78
CA ALA A 92 1.11 -6.49 -11.98
C ALA A 92 -0.10 -7.39 -12.24
N SER A 93 0.13 -8.71 -12.26
CA SER A 93 -0.92 -9.72 -12.37
C SER A 93 -1.02 -10.48 -11.06
N LEU A 94 -2.21 -10.48 -10.44
CA LEU A 94 -2.47 -11.10 -9.15
C LEU A 94 -3.65 -12.05 -9.27
N ALA A 95 -3.53 -13.25 -8.73
CA ALA A 95 -4.72 -14.08 -8.49
C ALA A 95 -5.41 -13.57 -7.22
N MET A 96 -6.72 -13.32 -7.28
CA MET A 96 -7.48 -12.76 -6.15
C MET A 96 -7.35 -13.58 -4.87
N ASP A 97 -7.24 -14.91 -5.00
CA ASP A 97 -7.08 -15.83 -3.88
C ASP A 97 -5.71 -15.76 -3.20
N THR A 98 -4.71 -15.18 -3.87
CA THR A 98 -3.35 -15.03 -3.33
C THR A 98 -3.07 -13.65 -2.76
N VAL A 99 -4.03 -12.73 -2.81
CA VAL A 99 -3.88 -11.39 -2.24
C VAL A 99 -3.95 -11.47 -0.72
N THR A 100 -2.79 -11.50 -0.07
CA THR A 100 -2.69 -11.63 1.39
C THR A 100 -3.02 -10.35 2.14
N MET A 101 -2.88 -9.18 1.49
CA MET A 101 -3.24 -7.89 2.08
C MET A 101 -4.76 -7.71 2.07
N ARG A 102 -5.39 -7.84 3.24
CA ARG A 102 -6.85 -7.81 3.39
C ARG A 102 -7.48 -6.53 2.85
N GLY A 103 -6.85 -5.37 3.10
CA GLY A 103 -7.36 -4.09 2.61
C GLY A 103 -7.34 -3.97 1.09
N LEU A 104 -6.31 -4.48 0.42
CA LEU A 104 -6.25 -4.50 -1.04
C LEU A 104 -7.27 -5.48 -1.62
N SER A 105 -7.39 -6.69 -1.05
CA SER A 105 -8.38 -7.69 -1.45
C SER A 105 -9.80 -7.14 -1.33
N GLU A 106 -10.13 -6.47 -0.22
CA GLU A 106 -11.45 -5.82 -0.04
C GLU A 106 -11.69 -4.74 -1.09
N ALA A 107 -10.70 -3.88 -1.35
CA ALA A 107 -10.83 -2.80 -2.33
C ALA A 107 -11.07 -3.35 -3.75
N LEU A 108 -10.28 -4.33 -4.19
CA LEU A 108 -10.37 -4.91 -5.53
C LEU A 108 -11.75 -5.54 -5.79
N GLN A 109 -12.37 -6.15 -4.78
CA GLN A 109 -13.73 -6.70 -4.91
C GLN A 109 -14.81 -5.63 -5.03
N LEU A 110 -14.51 -4.38 -4.69
CA LEU A 110 -15.43 -3.24 -4.83
C LEU A 110 -15.23 -2.49 -6.16
N MET A 111 -14.03 -2.57 -6.73
CA MET A 111 -13.66 -1.88 -7.96
C MET A 111 -14.26 -2.51 -9.21
N HIS A 112 -14.39 -1.70 -10.26
CA HIS A 112 -14.67 -2.16 -11.63
C HIS A 112 -13.41 -2.02 -12.49
N GLU A 113 -13.29 -2.80 -13.53
CA GLU A 113 -12.25 -2.59 -14.55
C GLU A 113 -12.33 -1.17 -15.10
N GLY A 114 -11.18 -0.53 -15.18
CA GLY A 114 -11.03 0.87 -15.55
C GLY A 114 -11.07 1.84 -14.37
N ASP A 115 -11.44 1.41 -13.16
CA ASP A 115 -11.39 2.24 -11.97
C ASP A 115 -9.93 2.66 -11.64
N ARG A 116 -9.81 3.89 -11.13
CA ARG A 116 -8.63 4.35 -10.41
C ARG A 116 -9.04 4.86 -9.05
N TRP A 117 -8.51 4.25 -8.01
CA TRP A 117 -8.82 4.60 -6.63
C TRP A 117 -7.55 4.93 -5.85
N GLN A 118 -7.68 5.85 -4.92
CA GLN A 118 -6.73 6.01 -3.83
C GLN A 118 -7.26 5.25 -2.63
N LEU A 119 -6.43 4.36 -2.08
CA LEU A 119 -6.76 3.59 -0.88
C LEU A 119 -5.87 4.06 0.27
N VAL A 120 -6.43 4.13 1.47
CA VAL A 120 -5.66 4.24 2.70
C VAL A 120 -5.98 3.02 3.54
N VAL A 121 -4.97 2.16 3.68
CA VAL A 121 -5.07 0.83 4.28
C VAL A 121 -4.49 0.89 5.69
N PRO A 122 -5.32 0.79 6.74
CA PRO A 122 -4.83 0.76 8.11
C PRO A 122 -3.92 -0.43 8.36
N THR A 123 -3.03 -0.31 9.30
CA THR A 123 -2.06 -1.35 9.72
C THR A 123 -2.68 -2.74 9.83
N ALA A 124 -3.87 -2.87 10.45
CA ALA A 124 -4.55 -4.15 10.66
C ALA A 124 -5.00 -4.84 9.36
N LEU A 125 -5.15 -4.08 8.27
CA LEU A 125 -5.54 -4.56 6.95
C LEU A 125 -4.35 -4.63 5.98
N ALA A 126 -3.15 -4.18 6.42
CA ALA A 126 -1.89 -4.19 5.69
C ALA A 126 -0.94 -5.27 6.26
N PHE A 127 0.26 -4.89 6.69
CA PHE A 127 1.28 -5.83 7.20
C PHE A 127 1.34 -5.90 8.73
N GLY A 128 0.41 -5.29 9.44
CA GLY A 128 0.28 -5.39 10.90
C GLY A 128 1.48 -4.83 11.67
N VAL A 129 1.60 -5.32 12.89
CA VAL A 129 2.67 -4.88 13.82
C VAL A 129 4.07 -5.39 13.44
N LYS A 130 4.18 -6.27 12.48
CA LYS A 130 5.47 -6.79 12.01
C LYS A 130 6.08 -5.94 10.90
N GLY A 131 5.23 -5.24 10.11
CA GLY A 131 5.67 -4.57 8.89
C GLY A 131 6.14 -5.56 7.84
N GLN A 132 7.00 -5.11 6.92
CA GLN A 132 7.44 -5.90 5.77
C GLN A 132 8.86 -5.53 5.33
N GLY A 133 9.82 -6.34 5.74
CA GLY A 133 11.23 -6.08 5.43
C GLY A 133 11.71 -4.72 5.91
N ALA A 134 12.68 -4.15 5.20
CA ALA A 134 13.20 -2.82 5.50
C ALA A 134 12.34 -1.68 4.95
N ALA A 135 11.50 -1.97 3.93
CA ALA A 135 10.75 -0.94 3.21
C ALA A 135 9.46 -0.51 3.95
N ILE A 136 8.85 -1.40 4.72
CA ILE A 136 7.63 -1.10 5.46
C ILE A 136 7.89 -1.37 6.95
N PRO A 137 8.19 -0.34 7.74
CA PRO A 137 8.38 -0.47 9.18
C PRO A 137 7.15 -1.09 9.86
N PRO A 138 7.28 -1.57 11.11
CA PRO A 138 6.16 -2.04 11.91
C PRO A 138 5.02 -1.02 12.02
N SER A 139 3.78 -1.51 12.02
CA SER A 139 2.59 -0.72 12.32
C SER A 139 2.30 0.43 11.35
N GLN A 140 2.63 0.28 10.05
CA GLN A 140 2.40 1.32 9.07
C GLN A 140 1.01 1.24 8.43
N THR A 141 0.38 2.40 8.28
CA THR A 141 -0.72 2.66 7.36
C THR A 141 -0.13 2.88 5.98
N LEU A 142 -0.73 2.29 4.96
CA LEU A 142 -0.26 2.39 3.59
C LEU A 142 -1.23 3.20 2.73
N VAL A 143 -0.67 4.01 1.85
CA VAL A 143 -1.43 4.77 0.85
C VAL A 143 -1.16 4.17 -0.51
N PHE A 144 -2.22 3.68 -1.15
CA PHE A 144 -2.16 3.13 -2.51
C PHE A 144 -2.81 4.07 -3.50
N ASP A 145 -2.24 4.16 -4.68
CA ASP A 145 -2.91 4.61 -5.89
C ASP A 145 -3.03 3.38 -6.80
N VAL A 146 -4.24 2.90 -7.03
CA VAL A 146 -4.50 1.66 -7.76
C VAL A 146 -5.35 1.95 -8.99
N THR A 147 -4.92 1.42 -10.15
CA THR A 147 -5.73 1.37 -11.36
C THR A 147 -6.00 -0.09 -11.73
N LEU A 148 -7.25 -0.51 -11.68
CA LEU A 148 -7.65 -1.85 -12.11
C LEU A 148 -7.78 -1.87 -13.63
N VAL A 149 -6.94 -2.66 -14.29
CA VAL A 149 -6.90 -2.74 -15.75
C VAL A 149 -7.91 -3.77 -16.25
N SER A 150 -7.85 -4.99 -15.68
CA SER A 150 -8.73 -6.09 -16.07
C SER A 150 -8.90 -7.10 -14.95
N ALA A 151 -9.98 -7.86 -15.01
CA ALA A 151 -10.25 -9.00 -14.15
C ALA A 151 -10.85 -10.12 -15.02
N ALA A 152 -10.28 -11.31 -14.98
CA ALA A 152 -10.74 -12.43 -15.79
C ALA A 152 -10.54 -13.76 -15.05
N PRO A 153 -11.39 -14.76 -15.30
CA PRO A 153 -11.12 -16.12 -14.83
C PRO A 153 -9.76 -16.61 -15.34
N PRO A 154 -9.06 -17.43 -14.55
CA PRO A 154 -7.79 -18.00 -14.96
C PRO A 154 -7.96 -18.84 -16.24
N GLN A 155 -7.00 -18.71 -17.16
CA GLN A 155 -6.98 -19.52 -18.38
C GLN A 155 -6.02 -20.71 -18.19
N PRO A 156 -6.33 -21.91 -18.72
CA PRO A 156 -5.40 -23.02 -18.67
C PRO A 156 -4.04 -22.64 -19.27
N GLY A 157 -2.96 -22.94 -18.56
CA GLY A 157 -1.60 -22.57 -18.95
C GLY A 157 -1.22 -21.10 -18.76
N GLN A 158 -2.10 -20.27 -18.21
CA GLN A 158 -1.77 -18.88 -17.89
C GLN A 158 -0.81 -18.83 -16.71
N THR A 159 0.33 -18.18 -16.91
CA THR A 159 1.27 -17.87 -15.84
C THR A 159 0.82 -16.59 -15.15
N VAL A 160 0.49 -16.69 -13.88
CA VAL A 160 0.31 -15.51 -13.04
C VAL A 160 1.69 -15.10 -12.53
N GLY A 161 2.08 -13.85 -12.73
CA GLY A 161 3.29 -13.33 -12.11
C GLY A 161 3.24 -13.53 -10.61
N GLU A 162 4.40 -13.65 -9.97
CA GLU A 162 4.44 -13.68 -8.51
C GLU A 162 3.65 -12.51 -7.96
N ASN A 163 2.83 -12.81 -6.95
CA ASN A 163 2.15 -11.76 -6.20
C ASN A 163 3.24 -10.88 -5.57
N PRO A 164 3.43 -9.63 -6.00
CA PRO A 164 4.46 -8.76 -5.46
C PRO A 164 4.31 -8.55 -3.96
N PHE A 165 3.11 -8.83 -3.42
CA PHE A 165 2.82 -8.78 -1.98
C PHE A 165 3.10 -10.09 -1.25
N SER A 166 3.31 -11.23 -1.94
CA SER A 166 3.65 -12.52 -1.32
C SER A 166 5.14 -12.72 -1.15
N VAL A 167 5.96 -12.18 -2.02
CA VAL A 167 7.44 -12.28 -1.95
C VAL A 167 7.97 -11.65 -0.67
N TRP A 168 7.25 -10.71 -0.14
CA TRP A 168 7.60 -9.99 1.08
C TRP A 168 7.36 -10.82 2.35
N SER A 169 6.61 -11.93 2.29
CA SER A 169 6.32 -12.74 3.49
C SER A 169 7.44 -13.68 3.91
N ASN A 170 8.40 -14.03 3.04
CA ASN A 170 9.35 -15.12 3.28
C ASN A 170 10.84 -14.79 3.14
N GLY A 171 11.23 -13.55 2.86
CA GLY A 171 12.65 -13.16 2.75
C GLY A 171 13.43 -13.89 1.66
N ARG A 172 12.75 -14.46 0.67
CA ARG A 172 13.35 -15.09 -0.52
C ARG A 172 13.22 -14.15 -1.71
N GLU A 173 14.32 -14.04 -2.44
CA GLU A 173 14.40 -13.28 -3.68
C GLU A 173 13.40 -13.78 -4.73
N ALA A 174 12.86 -12.82 -5.49
CA ALA A 174 11.89 -13.03 -6.55
C ALA A 174 12.35 -14.09 -7.56
N GLY A 175 11.51 -15.01 -7.94
CA GLY A 175 11.80 -15.94 -9.01
C GLY A 175 10.88 -17.15 -9.22
N GLY A 176 9.61 -17.09 -8.94
CA GLY A 176 8.71 -18.20 -9.22
C GLY A 176 7.36 -17.77 -9.78
N ALA A 177 7.15 -17.97 -11.08
CA ALA A 177 5.82 -17.82 -11.68
C ALA A 177 4.92 -18.99 -11.28
N ILE A 178 3.69 -18.71 -10.84
CA ILE A 178 2.69 -19.74 -10.56
C ILE A 178 2.04 -20.13 -11.89
N THR A 179 2.24 -21.38 -12.29
CA THR A 179 1.53 -21.95 -13.46
C THR A 179 0.25 -22.61 -12.99
N ILE A 180 -0.88 -22.18 -13.52
CA ILE A 180 -2.19 -22.78 -13.24
C ILE A 180 -2.31 -24.02 -14.11
N HIS A 181 -2.35 -25.19 -13.48
CA HIS A 181 -2.67 -26.45 -14.14
C HIS A 181 -4.20 -26.63 -14.22
N PRO A 182 -4.70 -27.29 -15.29
CA PRO A 182 -6.14 -27.55 -15.48
C PRO A 182 -6.70 -28.48 -14.40
#